data_2ab99730e499f581803cf8841e7b6c96
#
_entry.id   2ab99730e499f581803cf8841e7b6c96
#
_cell.length_a   1.000
_cell.length_b   1.000
_cell.length_c   1.000
_cell.angle_alpha   90.00
_cell.angle_beta   90.00
_cell.angle_gamma   90.00
#
_symmetry.space_group_name_H-M   'P 1'
#
loop_
_entity.id
_entity.type
_entity.pdbx_description
1 polymer ?
#
loop_
_entity_poly.entity_id
_entity_poly.type
_entity_poly.pdbx_seq_one_letter_code
_entity_poly.pdbx_strand_id
1 'polypeptide(L)'
;MNNEAGSQYRKMQVFYNYDSTQYWYTRSEMGKLPTENDLRSFIRQYKNTDITDFSLTVNCSVSSTESKVMQSFSDKYLCEAENGMTVDFKNTFTRLLYSLRQQGVDPYKIWFEEIARCGMRPWLCFRMNDCHCFISDYCSLVKSDLIEQHPEWWICAGRKPAGYFDKCLNYLLPEVRQYMLDYISEQLQRYEVFGVEMDFSREPYCFPNGCEGEGRRVMLNFFKSVKNLTDEISRRKHRSIKINLICQADPVTAYQCGFDVAGAAEKQYIDAVIPAPRWATINLDIPLELWRRLIGKSIKLGAVQQRLVSGYCGSKDVDADLEMAYGQAAAFVSKGTDLIYLYNLFDRMTEAELSTRYYANSAPAQWKKIVKTIGHTEEIFKWDRRCPLTYDDFTKPYEPVFSKLPCGIKAGQCAALTITTGPILSGQEAYINIETAKPINAEFLHLYVHNKLAVPCKKSLEDPHIVRRNAYTFRIDTIAETAVVIEILSKIDFTIEYVEIYIKGL
;
A
#
# COMPACT_ATOMS: atom_id res chain seq x y z
N MET A 1 26.85 -10.68 -41.39
CA MET A 1 26.29 -11.40 -40.22
C MET A 1 26.20 -10.42 -39.08
N ASN A 2 25.07 -9.73 -39.01
CA ASN A 2 24.81 -8.72 -37.96
C ASN A 2 24.21 -9.43 -36.77
N ASN A 3 24.96 -9.56 -35.69
CA ASN A 3 24.43 -9.95 -34.40
C ASN A 3 23.77 -8.71 -33.75
N GLU A 4 22.49 -8.55 -33.96
CA GLU A 4 21.63 -7.77 -33.08
C GLU A 4 21.35 -8.59 -31.81
N ALA A 5 22.28 -8.56 -30.87
CA ALA A 5 21.99 -8.92 -29.50
C ALA A 5 21.14 -7.82 -28.88
N GLY A 6 19.84 -7.85 -29.11
CA GLY A 6 18.89 -7.05 -28.34
C GLY A 6 19.04 -7.41 -26.88
N SER A 7 19.62 -6.51 -26.10
CA SER A 7 19.60 -6.56 -24.65
C SER A 7 18.13 -6.60 -24.23
N GLN A 8 17.62 -7.80 -23.92
CA GLN A 8 16.32 -7.99 -23.30
C GLN A 8 16.46 -7.51 -21.83
N TYR A 9 16.27 -6.22 -21.61
CA TYR A 9 16.13 -5.67 -20.27
C TYR A 9 15.01 -6.40 -19.56
N ARG A 10 15.35 -7.13 -18.52
CA ARG A 10 14.39 -7.92 -17.75
C ARG A 10 13.52 -6.93 -16.96
N LYS A 11 12.31 -6.69 -17.44
CA LYS A 11 11.33 -5.89 -16.69
C LYS A 11 11.12 -6.52 -15.32
N MET A 12 11.09 -5.69 -14.28
CA MET A 12 10.75 -6.12 -12.92
C MET A 12 9.30 -6.58 -12.86
N GLN A 13 9.01 -7.51 -11.97
CA GLN A 13 7.64 -7.92 -11.65
C GLN A 13 6.91 -6.75 -11.01
N VAL A 14 5.72 -6.41 -11.52
CA VAL A 14 4.88 -5.32 -11.00
C VAL A 14 3.53 -5.88 -10.59
N PHE A 15 3.23 -5.77 -9.30
CA PHE A 15 1.91 -6.02 -8.76
C PHE A 15 1.07 -4.75 -8.78
N TYR A 16 -0.19 -4.90 -9.13
CA TYR A 16 -1.19 -3.86 -9.00
C TYR A 16 -2.31 -4.37 -8.10
N ASN A 17 -2.35 -3.87 -6.87
CA ASN A 17 -3.44 -4.15 -5.94
C ASN A 17 -4.56 -3.13 -6.13
N TYR A 18 -5.75 -3.63 -6.39
CA TYR A 18 -6.92 -2.82 -6.63
C TYR A 18 -8.00 -3.09 -5.58
N ASP A 19 -8.37 -2.06 -4.84
CA ASP A 19 -9.55 -2.09 -3.97
C ASP A 19 -10.81 -2.04 -4.85
N SER A 20 -11.44 -3.18 -5.02
CA SER A 20 -12.57 -3.34 -5.92
C SER A 20 -13.79 -2.49 -5.56
N THR A 21 -13.91 -2.03 -4.31
CA THR A 21 -14.99 -1.12 -3.88
C THR A 21 -14.95 0.19 -4.64
N GLN A 22 -13.77 0.66 -5.07
CA GLN A 22 -13.64 1.89 -5.86
C GLN A 22 -14.41 1.81 -7.19
N TYR A 23 -14.33 0.68 -7.90
CA TYR A 23 -15.09 0.50 -9.12
C TYR A 23 -16.60 0.60 -8.86
N TRP A 24 -17.06 -0.03 -7.79
CA TRP A 24 -18.48 -0.05 -7.44
C TRP A 24 -18.98 1.32 -7.02
N TYR A 25 -18.21 2.08 -6.25
CA TYR A 25 -18.53 3.49 -5.92
C TYR A 25 -18.68 4.34 -7.18
N THR A 26 -17.71 4.26 -8.07
CA THR A 26 -17.76 5.03 -9.33
C THR A 26 -18.95 4.66 -10.18
N ARG A 27 -19.25 3.37 -10.33
CA ARG A 27 -20.43 2.93 -11.11
C ARG A 27 -21.75 3.32 -10.46
N SER A 28 -21.81 3.31 -9.15
CA SER A 28 -22.97 3.78 -8.39
C SER A 28 -23.26 5.26 -8.67
N GLU A 29 -22.24 6.10 -8.67
CA GLU A 29 -22.39 7.53 -9.01
C GLU A 29 -22.85 7.76 -10.44
N MET A 30 -22.46 6.92 -11.38
CA MET A 30 -22.93 6.95 -12.75
C MET A 30 -24.40 6.49 -12.91
N GLY A 31 -24.99 5.90 -11.88
CA GLY A 31 -26.38 5.42 -11.87
C GLY A 31 -26.67 4.29 -12.86
N LYS A 32 -25.63 3.57 -13.33
CA LYS A 32 -25.75 2.53 -14.35
C LYS A 32 -25.19 1.20 -13.84
N LEU A 33 -25.99 0.14 -14.02
CA LEU A 33 -25.50 -1.22 -13.85
C LEU A 33 -24.50 -1.55 -14.96
N PRO A 34 -23.27 -2.01 -14.61
CA PRO A 34 -22.27 -2.35 -15.62
C PRO A 34 -22.69 -3.59 -16.41
N THR A 35 -22.48 -3.55 -17.72
CA THR A 35 -22.58 -4.71 -18.60
C THR A 35 -21.31 -5.59 -18.46
N GLU A 36 -21.36 -6.83 -18.97
CA GLU A 36 -20.18 -7.67 -19.04
C GLU A 36 -19.03 -7.01 -19.82
N ASN A 37 -19.35 -6.27 -20.89
CA ASN A 37 -18.36 -5.53 -21.65
C ASN A 37 -17.72 -4.39 -20.83
N ASP A 38 -18.48 -3.70 -19.97
CA ASP A 38 -17.92 -2.69 -19.07
C ASP A 38 -16.94 -3.32 -18.07
N LEU A 39 -17.31 -4.48 -17.50
CA LEU A 39 -16.45 -5.22 -16.57
C LEU A 39 -15.16 -5.66 -17.25
N ARG A 40 -15.23 -6.22 -18.46
CA ARG A 40 -14.04 -6.63 -19.23
C ARG A 40 -13.19 -5.42 -19.66
N SER A 41 -13.82 -4.32 -20.05
CA SER A 41 -13.14 -3.10 -20.49
C SER A 41 -12.35 -2.46 -19.37
N PHE A 42 -12.85 -2.55 -18.14
CA PHE A 42 -12.12 -2.11 -16.95
C PHE A 42 -10.75 -2.81 -16.83
N ILE A 43 -10.67 -4.12 -17.06
CA ILE A 43 -9.40 -4.85 -17.00
C ILE A 43 -8.53 -4.60 -18.24
N ARG A 44 -9.14 -4.50 -19.42
CA ARG A 44 -8.40 -4.34 -20.70
C ARG A 44 -7.56 -3.08 -20.79
N GLN A 45 -7.88 -2.04 -20.02
CA GLN A 45 -7.07 -0.84 -19.96
C GLN A 45 -5.66 -1.07 -19.41
N TYR A 46 -5.45 -2.14 -18.62
CA TYR A 46 -4.15 -2.52 -18.07
C TYR A 46 -3.33 -3.42 -19.02
N LYS A 47 -3.93 -3.84 -20.13
CA LYS A 47 -3.23 -4.60 -21.16
C LYS A 47 -2.10 -3.77 -21.77
N ASN A 48 -0.95 -4.39 -22.01
CA ASN A 48 0.25 -3.71 -22.54
C ASN A 48 0.82 -2.63 -21.61
N THR A 49 0.65 -2.80 -20.31
CA THR A 49 1.36 -2.06 -19.26
C THR A 49 2.49 -2.91 -18.68
N ASP A 50 3.18 -2.41 -17.68
CA ASP A 50 4.22 -3.17 -16.97
C ASP A 50 3.63 -4.10 -15.90
N ILE A 51 2.32 -4.01 -15.63
CA ILE A 51 1.64 -4.86 -14.65
C ILE A 51 1.74 -6.31 -15.08
N THR A 52 2.39 -7.13 -14.27
CA THR A 52 2.52 -8.57 -14.44
C THR A 52 1.52 -9.36 -13.60
N ASP A 53 1.09 -8.78 -12.49
CA ASP A 53 0.24 -9.39 -11.48
C ASP A 53 -0.86 -8.40 -11.08
N PHE A 54 -2.11 -8.83 -11.23
CA PHE A 54 -3.26 -8.01 -10.88
C PHE A 54 -3.99 -8.63 -9.70
N SER A 55 -4.00 -7.92 -8.60
CA SER A 55 -4.59 -8.37 -7.34
C SER A 55 -5.89 -7.63 -7.05
N LEU A 56 -6.96 -8.37 -6.82
CA LEU A 56 -8.25 -7.82 -6.43
C LEU A 56 -8.48 -8.06 -4.95
N THR A 57 -8.71 -6.99 -4.21
CA THR A 57 -9.19 -7.07 -2.82
C THR A 57 -10.64 -7.56 -2.83
N VAL A 58 -10.88 -8.70 -2.17
CA VAL A 58 -12.20 -9.38 -2.20
C VAL A 58 -12.99 -9.24 -0.93
N ASN A 59 -12.45 -8.56 0.09
CA ASN A 59 -13.16 -8.24 1.32
C ASN A 59 -12.59 -6.99 2.02
N CYS A 60 -13.46 -6.38 2.82
CA CYS A 60 -13.08 -5.67 4.04
C CYS A 60 -13.48 -6.56 5.24
N SER A 61 -14.31 -6.09 6.16
CA SER A 61 -14.97 -7.01 7.12
C SER A 61 -16.18 -7.74 6.51
N VAL A 62 -16.60 -7.36 5.30
CA VAL A 62 -17.69 -7.92 4.49
C VAL A 62 -17.10 -8.35 3.16
N SER A 63 -17.60 -9.46 2.60
CA SER A 63 -17.15 -9.98 1.31
C SER A 63 -17.64 -9.10 0.16
N SER A 64 -16.73 -8.78 -0.76
CA SER A 64 -17.09 -8.13 -2.03
C SER A 64 -17.60 -9.13 -3.07
N THR A 65 -17.37 -10.42 -2.84
CA THR A 65 -17.81 -11.54 -3.65
C THR A 65 -18.98 -12.25 -2.96
N GLU A 66 -19.69 -13.10 -3.70
CA GLU A 66 -20.65 -14.00 -3.08
C GLU A 66 -19.95 -15.00 -2.16
N SER A 67 -20.44 -15.17 -0.95
CA SER A 67 -19.87 -16.08 0.04
C SER A 67 -20.93 -16.67 0.94
N LYS A 68 -20.68 -17.90 1.40
CA LYS A 68 -21.48 -18.58 2.44
C LYS A 68 -20.81 -18.50 3.82
N VAL A 69 -19.56 -18.08 3.84
CA VAL A 69 -18.75 -17.96 5.06
C VAL A 69 -18.80 -16.53 5.59
N MET A 70 -18.51 -15.57 4.74
CA MET A 70 -18.46 -14.15 5.08
C MET A 70 -19.67 -13.45 4.45
N GLN A 71 -20.43 -12.70 5.25
CA GLN A 71 -21.55 -11.90 4.74
C GLN A 71 -21.10 -11.03 3.56
N SER A 72 -21.84 -11.11 2.44
CA SER A 72 -21.49 -10.34 1.24
C SER A 72 -22.14 -8.95 1.22
N PHE A 73 -21.64 -8.06 0.38
CA PHE A 73 -22.30 -6.77 0.12
C PHE A 73 -23.74 -6.94 -0.43
N SER A 74 -23.99 -8.00 -1.19
CA SER A 74 -25.34 -8.32 -1.67
C SER A 74 -26.28 -8.70 -0.53
N ASP A 75 -25.78 -9.47 0.44
CA ASP A 75 -26.57 -9.86 1.63
C ASP A 75 -26.82 -8.66 2.55
N LYS A 76 -25.83 -7.77 2.72
CA LYS A 76 -26.01 -6.51 3.47
C LYS A 76 -27.10 -5.64 2.85
N TYR A 77 -27.11 -5.52 1.53
CA TYR A 77 -28.16 -4.75 0.84
C TYR A 77 -29.56 -5.33 1.12
N LEU A 78 -29.71 -6.66 1.09
CA LEU A 78 -30.99 -7.30 1.40
C LEU A 78 -31.45 -7.01 2.82
N CYS A 79 -30.59 -7.20 3.81
CA CYS A 79 -30.90 -6.94 5.22
C CYS A 79 -31.33 -5.48 5.44
N GLU A 80 -30.64 -4.52 4.86
CA GLU A 80 -30.94 -3.09 4.97
C GLU A 80 -32.28 -2.74 4.29
N ALA A 81 -32.54 -3.31 3.10
CA ALA A 81 -33.79 -3.09 2.37
C ALA A 81 -35.00 -3.69 3.09
N GLU A 82 -34.85 -4.88 3.70
CA GLU A 82 -35.91 -5.53 4.48
C GLU A 82 -36.23 -4.77 5.78
N ASN A 83 -35.25 -4.10 6.37
CA ASN A 83 -35.41 -3.26 7.55
C ASN A 83 -35.95 -1.85 7.25
N GLY A 84 -36.31 -1.55 5.99
CA GLY A 84 -36.90 -0.28 5.57
C GLY A 84 -35.94 0.92 5.62
N MET A 85 -34.63 0.67 5.72
CA MET A 85 -33.65 1.76 5.67
C MET A 85 -33.56 2.32 4.26
N THR A 86 -33.72 3.63 4.13
CA THR A 86 -33.41 4.37 2.89
C THR A 86 -31.91 4.28 2.68
N VAL A 87 -31.50 3.49 1.68
CA VAL A 87 -30.11 3.34 1.30
C VAL A 87 -29.63 4.70 0.78
N ASP A 88 -28.81 5.39 1.56
CA ASP A 88 -28.19 6.66 1.17
C ASP A 88 -27.38 6.45 -0.11
N PHE A 89 -27.27 7.50 -0.93
CA PHE A 89 -26.56 7.51 -2.22
C PHE A 89 -25.12 6.94 -2.12
N LYS A 90 -24.46 7.10 -1.00
CA LYS A 90 -23.13 6.52 -0.73
C LYS A 90 -23.11 4.99 -0.64
N ASN A 91 -24.26 4.37 -0.46
CA ASN A 91 -24.42 2.94 -0.20
C ASN A 91 -25.04 2.19 -1.41
N THR A 92 -25.27 2.89 -2.53
CA THR A 92 -25.90 2.30 -3.72
C THR A 92 -25.03 1.27 -4.44
N PHE A 93 -23.73 1.22 -4.16
CA PHE A 93 -22.84 0.22 -4.79
C PHE A 93 -23.21 -1.23 -4.38
N THR A 94 -23.71 -1.47 -3.17
CA THR A 94 -24.17 -2.79 -2.74
C THR A 94 -25.39 -3.25 -3.53
N ARG A 95 -26.26 -2.31 -3.91
CA ARG A 95 -27.38 -2.56 -4.82
C ARG A 95 -26.93 -3.01 -6.21
N LEU A 96 -25.84 -2.45 -6.73
CA LEU A 96 -25.31 -2.89 -8.03
C LEU A 96 -24.86 -4.35 -7.98
N LEU A 97 -24.11 -4.74 -6.93
CA LEU A 97 -23.67 -6.12 -6.72
C LEU A 97 -24.86 -7.06 -6.56
N TYR A 98 -25.85 -6.67 -5.75
CA TYR A 98 -27.10 -7.43 -5.63
C TYR A 98 -27.81 -7.60 -6.96
N SER A 99 -27.94 -6.54 -7.76
CA SER A 99 -28.61 -6.59 -9.05
C SER A 99 -27.89 -7.50 -10.05
N LEU A 100 -26.55 -7.52 -10.05
CA LEU A 100 -25.75 -8.43 -10.86
C LEU A 100 -25.96 -9.89 -10.40
N ARG A 101 -25.97 -10.14 -9.09
CA ARG A 101 -26.29 -11.46 -8.54
C ARG A 101 -27.65 -11.98 -8.99
N GLN A 102 -28.70 -11.12 -9.00
CA GLN A 102 -30.03 -11.50 -9.47
C GLN A 102 -30.04 -11.88 -10.96
N GLN A 103 -29.13 -11.34 -11.74
CA GLN A 103 -28.93 -11.68 -13.14
C GLN A 103 -27.99 -12.90 -13.36
N GLY A 104 -27.50 -13.52 -12.27
CA GLY A 104 -26.53 -14.60 -12.35
C GLY A 104 -25.14 -14.18 -12.81
N VAL A 105 -24.80 -12.88 -12.74
CA VAL A 105 -23.51 -12.34 -13.14
C VAL A 105 -22.57 -12.25 -11.95
N ASP A 106 -21.44 -12.95 -12.04
CA ASP A 106 -20.33 -12.85 -11.10
C ASP A 106 -19.23 -11.93 -11.69
N PRO A 107 -19.13 -10.68 -11.26
CA PRO A 107 -18.19 -9.73 -11.83
C PRO A 107 -16.73 -10.10 -11.56
N TYR A 108 -16.43 -10.71 -10.42
CA TYR A 108 -15.08 -11.12 -10.05
C TYR A 108 -14.58 -12.27 -10.93
N LYS A 109 -15.46 -13.22 -11.26
CA LYS A 109 -15.15 -14.28 -12.23
C LYS A 109 -14.78 -13.68 -13.59
N ILE A 110 -15.57 -12.71 -14.06
CA ILE A 110 -15.32 -12.01 -15.32
C ILE A 110 -13.97 -11.28 -15.28
N TRP A 111 -13.66 -10.60 -14.17
CA TRP A 111 -12.40 -9.90 -14.01
C TRP A 111 -11.20 -10.84 -13.97
N PHE A 112 -11.23 -11.92 -13.19
CA PHE A 112 -10.12 -12.89 -13.13
C PHE A 112 -9.85 -13.54 -14.48
N GLU A 113 -10.90 -13.90 -15.22
CA GLU A 113 -10.77 -14.42 -16.59
C GLU A 113 -10.12 -13.37 -17.52
N GLU A 114 -10.55 -12.13 -17.45
CA GLU A 114 -10.03 -11.08 -18.33
C GLU A 114 -8.61 -10.66 -17.97
N ILE A 115 -8.23 -10.66 -16.68
CA ILE A 115 -6.85 -10.48 -16.22
C ILE A 115 -5.94 -11.50 -16.89
N ALA A 116 -6.32 -12.79 -16.84
CA ALA A 116 -5.56 -13.87 -17.49
C ALA A 116 -5.52 -13.70 -19.02
N ARG A 117 -6.62 -13.32 -19.68
CA ARG A 117 -6.67 -13.03 -21.12
C ARG A 117 -5.79 -11.87 -21.55
N CYS A 118 -5.60 -10.89 -20.65
CA CYS A 118 -4.69 -9.77 -20.87
C CYS A 118 -3.21 -10.11 -20.65
N GLY A 119 -2.89 -11.35 -20.25
CA GLY A 119 -1.52 -11.83 -20.01
C GLY A 119 -0.98 -11.49 -18.61
N MET A 120 -1.81 -11.02 -17.71
CA MET A 120 -1.48 -10.77 -16.31
C MET A 120 -1.86 -11.98 -15.45
N ARG A 121 -1.22 -12.15 -14.29
CA ARG A 121 -1.55 -13.19 -13.31
C ARG A 121 -2.61 -12.67 -12.34
N PRO A 122 -3.77 -13.33 -12.22
CA PRO A 122 -4.82 -12.92 -11.28
C PRO A 122 -4.50 -13.36 -9.85
N TRP A 123 -4.76 -12.49 -8.87
CA TRP A 123 -4.55 -12.74 -7.45
C TRP A 123 -5.79 -12.35 -6.63
N LEU A 124 -6.04 -13.14 -5.57
CA LEU A 124 -7.01 -12.79 -4.52
C LEU A 124 -6.27 -12.10 -3.38
N CYS A 125 -6.64 -10.88 -3.05
CA CYS A 125 -6.15 -10.18 -1.87
C CYS A 125 -7.20 -10.24 -0.75
N PHE A 126 -6.81 -10.79 0.39
CA PHE A 126 -7.62 -10.87 1.59
C PHE A 126 -7.12 -9.86 2.61
N ARG A 127 -7.95 -8.87 2.95
CA ARG A 127 -7.72 -8.03 4.13
C ARG A 127 -8.02 -8.86 5.36
N MET A 128 -6.97 -9.26 6.06
CA MET A 128 -7.04 -10.27 7.11
C MET A 128 -7.68 -9.77 8.40
N ASN A 129 -7.69 -8.45 8.61
CA ASN A 129 -8.13 -7.89 9.89
C ASN A 129 -8.76 -6.49 9.77
N ASP A 130 -9.42 -6.20 8.66
CA ASP A 130 -9.99 -4.88 8.38
C ASP A 130 -11.12 -4.52 9.36
N CYS A 131 -10.88 -3.56 10.25
CA CYS A 131 -11.83 -3.07 11.24
C CYS A 131 -12.20 -1.59 11.10
N HIS A 132 -11.73 -0.91 10.06
CA HIS A 132 -11.88 0.56 9.95
C HIS A 132 -13.34 1.04 9.94
N CYS A 133 -14.27 0.21 9.60
CA CYS A 133 -15.70 0.54 9.57
C CYS A 133 -16.42 0.35 10.90
N PHE A 134 -15.80 -0.31 11.90
CA PHE A 134 -16.45 -0.60 13.18
C PHE A 134 -16.44 0.57 14.18
N ILE A 135 -15.61 1.57 13.97
CA ILE A 135 -15.38 2.67 14.92
C ILE A 135 -16.17 3.92 14.57
N SER A 136 -16.49 4.10 13.30
CA SER A 136 -17.32 5.21 12.83
C SER A 136 -18.67 4.70 12.32
N ASP A 137 -19.73 5.44 12.53
CA ASP A 137 -21.04 5.21 11.91
C ASP A 137 -21.05 5.55 10.42
N TYR A 138 -19.85 5.54 9.81
CA TYR A 138 -19.63 6.03 8.46
C TYR A 138 -20.36 5.18 7.41
N CYS A 139 -20.47 3.88 7.61
CA CYS A 139 -21.19 3.01 6.67
C CYS A 139 -21.53 1.66 7.31
N SER A 140 -22.80 1.41 7.63
CA SER A 140 -23.29 0.13 8.14
C SER A 140 -23.05 -1.01 7.15
N LEU A 141 -23.09 -0.74 5.84
CA LEU A 141 -23.00 -1.74 4.77
C LEU A 141 -21.64 -2.41 4.66
N VAL A 142 -20.58 -1.81 5.18
CA VAL A 142 -19.24 -2.40 5.19
C VAL A 142 -18.84 -3.01 6.53
N LYS A 143 -19.75 -3.00 7.51
CA LYS A 143 -19.60 -3.67 8.81
C LYS A 143 -20.17 -5.09 8.74
N SER A 144 -19.44 -6.08 9.22
CA SER A 144 -19.94 -7.45 9.35
C SER A 144 -20.86 -7.57 10.55
N ASP A 145 -22.10 -7.98 10.34
CA ASP A 145 -23.04 -8.26 11.43
C ASP A 145 -22.55 -9.42 12.29
N LEU A 146 -21.93 -10.42 11.67
CA LEU A 146 -21.35 -11.56 12.39
C LEU A 146 -20.27 -11.11 13.38
N ILE A 147 -19.33 -10.28 12.93
CA ILE A 147 -18.24 -9.80 13.79
C ILE A 147 -18.78 -8.87 14.89
N GLU A 148 -19.83 -8.08 14.63
CA GLU A 148 -20.47 -7.24 15.66
C GLU A 148 -21.23 -8.07 16.69
N GLN A 149 -21.82 -9.21 16.28
CA GLN A 149 -22.50 -10.15 17.20
C GLN A 149 -21.55 -10.98 18.05
N HIS A 150 -20.22 -11.00 17.69
CA HIS A 150 -19.18 -11.73 18.38
C HIS A 150 -18.11 -10.81 19.00
N PRO A 151 -18.47 -9.96 20.00
CA PRO A 151 -17.51 -9.07 20.63
C PRO A 151 -16.36 -9.81 21.33
N GLU A 152 -16.53 -11.08 21.65
CA GLU A 152 -15.47 -11.96 22.16
C GLU A 152 -14.39 -12.26 21.13
N TRP A 153 -14.64 -12.02 19.84
CA TRP A 153 -13.64 -12.16 18.78
C TRP A 153 -12.69 -10.95 18.66
N TRP A 154 -12.99 -9.85 19.34
CA TRP A 154 -12.18 -8.65 19.27
C TRP A 154 -10.94 -8.76 20.18
N ILE A 155 -9.85 -8.08 19.80
CA ILE A 155 -8.66 -8.04 20.67
C ILE A 155 -8.92 -7.34 22.00
N CYS A 156 -9.96 -6.50 22.10
CA CYS A 156 -10.40 -5.87 23.35
C CYS A 156 -11.47 -6.66 24.09
N ALA A 157 -11.68 -7.94 23.80
CA ALA A 157 -12.71 -8.73 24.49
C ALA A 157 -12.62 -8.58 26.01
N GLY A 158 -13.77 -8.39 26.65
CA GLY A 158 -13.86 -8.18 28.11
C GLY A 158 -13.73 -6.72 28.57
N ARG A 159 -13.49 -5.76 27.68
CA ARG A 159 -13.52 -4.32 27.99
C ARG A 159 -14.22 -3.51 26.92
N LYS A 160 -14.59 -2.28 27.23
CA LYS A 160 -15.12 -1.34 26.24
C LYS A 160 -14.01 -0.90 25.26
N PRO A 161 -14.26 -0.90 23.94
CA PRO A 161 -13.33 -0.34 22.97
C PRO A 161 -12.99 1.13 23.28
N ALA A 162 -11.72 1.48 23.23
CA ALA A 162 -11.21 2.83 23.48
C ALA A 162 -10.45 3.42 22.29
N GLY A 163 -9.93 2.56 21.38
CA GLY A 163 -9.14 2.97 20.24
C GLY A 163 -9.60 2.35 18.93
N TYR A 164 -9.06 2.86 17.84
CA TYR A 164 -9.40 2.46 16.47
C TYR A 164 -9.25 0.95 16.25
N PHE A 165 -8.15 0.37 16.73
CA PHE A 165 -7.82 -1.04 16.48
C PHE A 165 -8.45 -2.03 17.46
N ASP A 166 -9.17 -1.56 18.47
CA ASP A 166 -9.70 -2.41 19.54
C ASP A 166 -10.67 -3.48 19.06
N LYS A 167 -11.35 -3.25 17.93
CA LYS A 167 -12.26 -4.22 17.30
C LYS A 167 -11.56 -5.10 16.23
N CYS A 168 -10.25 -5.06 16.12
CA CYS A 168 -9.52 -6.04 15.34
C CYS A 168 -9.80 -7.46 15.82
N LEU A 169 -9.75 -8.42 14.90
CA LEU A 169 -9.98 -9.83 15.20
C LEU A 169 -8.82 -10.43 16.00
N ASN A 170 -9.15 -11.16 17.06
CA ASN A 170 -8.21 -11.86 17.92
C ASN A 170 -7.82 -13.21 17.33
N TYR A 171 -6.68 -13.29 16.68
CA TYR A 171 -6.18 -14.53 16.08
C TYR A 171 -5.67 -15.58 17.09
N LEU A 172 -5.67 -15.31 18.41
CA LEU A 172 -5.49 -16.37 19.40
C LEU A 172 -6.68 -17.34 19.42
N LEU A 173 -7.86 -16.89 19.01
CA LEU A 173 -9.06 -17.70 18.96
C LEU A 173 -9.05 -18.65 17.76
N PRO A 174 -9.21 -19.97 17.95
CA PRO A 174 -9.30 -20.92 16.86
C PRO A 174 -10.43 -20.61 15.88
N GLU A 175 -11.56 -20.12 16.38
CA GLU A 175 -12.76 -19.77 15.60
C GLU A 175 -12.48 -18.66 14.59
N VAL A 176 -11.74 -17.63 14.99
CA VAL A 176 -11.34 -16.53 14.11
C VAL A 176 -10.44 -17.03 12.99
N ARG A 177 -9.45 -17.86 13.33
CA ARG A 177 -8.56 -18.45 12.32
C ARG A 177 -9.29 -19.37 11.36
N GLN A 178 -10.22 -20.18 11.88
CA GLN A 178 -11.02 -21.08 11.05
C GLN A 178 -11.95 -20.30 10.12
N TYR A 179 -12.61 -19.25 10.62
CA TYR A 179 -13.46 -18.36 9.82
C TYR A 179 -12.69 -17.78 8.62
N MET A 180 -11.48 -17.26 8.84
CA MET A 180 -10.66 -16.73 7.76
C MET A 180 -10.14 -17.81 6.81
N LEU A 181 -9.79 -18.99 7.34
CA LEU A 181 -9.32 -20.12 6.52
C LEU A 181 -10.46 -20.66 5.63
N ASP A 182 -11.67 -20.76 6.16
CA ASP A 182 -12.85 -21.20 5.39
C ASP A 182 -13.19 -20.21 4.28
N TYR A 183 -13.09 -18.90 4.57
CA TYR A 183 -13.29 -17.86 3.56
C TYR A 183 -12.25 -17.95 2.44
N ILE A 184 -10.96 -18.07 2.77
CA ILE A 184 -9.88 -18.26 1.79
C ILE A 184 -10.15 -19.53 0.94
N SER A 185 -10.54 -20.63 1.60
CA SER A 185 -10.87 -21.89 0.94
C SER A 185 -12.01 -21.73 -0.06
N GLU A 186 -13.10 -21.08 0.35
CA GLU A 186 -14.26 -20.85 -0.51
C GLU A 186 -13.88 -20.05 -1.76
N GLN A 187 -13.15 -18.96 -1.61
CA GLN A 187 -12.75 -18.10 -2.73
C GLN A 187 -11.79 -18.82 -3.68
N LEU A 188 -10.84 -19.61 -3.17
CA LEU A 188 -9.93 -20.42 -3.97
C LEU A 188 -10.62 -21.57 -4.73
N GLN A 189 -11.73 -22.08 -4.20
CA GLN A 189 -12.55 -23.06 -4.91
C GLN A 189 -13.35 -22.42 -6.03
N ARG A 190 -13.80 -21.15 -5.81
CA ARG A 190 -14.67 -20.41 -6.72
C ARG A 190 -13.92 -19.84 -7.92
N TYR A 191 -12.70 -19.32 -7.70
CA TYR A 191 -11.96 -18.58 -8.73
C TYR A 191 -10.67 -19.26 -9.17
N GLU A 192 -10.35 -19.10 -10.45
CA GLU A 192 -9.09 -19.55 -11.04
C GLU A 192 -8.07 -18.41 -10.94
N VAL A 193 -7.20 -18.45 -9.90
CA VAL A 193 -6.20 -17.42 -9.63
C VAL A 193 -4.80 -18.01 -9.53
N PHE A 194 -3.79 -17.21 -9.78
CA PHE A 194 -2.39 -17.58 -9.65
C PHE A 194 -1.94 -17.69 -8.20
N GLY A 195 -2.50 -16.87 -7.33
CA GLY A 195 -2.13 -16.86 -5.92
C GLY A 195 -3.09 -16.09 -5.02
N VAL A 196 -2.73 -16.09 -3.75
CA VAL A 196 -3.42 -15.36 -2.69
C VAL A 196 -2.47 -14.41 -2.00
N GLU A 197 -3.00 -13.29 -1.55
CA GLU A 197 -2.30 -12.32 -0.72
C GLU A 197 -3.00 -12.23 0.63
N MET A 198 -2.24 -12.44 1.70
CA MET A 198 -2.68 -12.18 3.07
C MET A 198 -2.25 -10.76 3.44
N ASP A 199 -3.18 -9.81 3.39
CA ASP A 199 -2.91 -8.41 3.71
C ASP A 199 -3.19 -8.15 5.20
N PHE A 200 -2.10 -8.02 5.98
CA PHE A 200 -2.12 -7.59 7.38
C PHE A 200 -1.65 -6.13 7.53
N SER A 201 -1.53 -5.37 6.44
CA SER A 201 -1.11 -3.97 6.51
C SER A 201 -2.26 -3.01 6.79
N ARG A 202 -3.51 -3.44 6.55
CA ARG A 202 -4.66 -2.56 6.84
C ARG A 202 -4.84 -2.34 8.33
N GLU A 203 -4.95 -3.40 9.11
CA GLU A 203 -4.99 -3.37 10.58
C GLU A 203 -4.08 -4.47 11.13
N PRO A 204 -2.91 -4.11 11.66
CA PRO A 204 -1.83 -5.07 11.93
C PRO A 204 -1.96 -5.79 13.28
N TYR A 205 -2.90 -5.37 14.13
CA TYR A 205 -2.99 -5.86 15.51
C TYR A 205 -3.94 -7.05 15.62
N CYS A 206 -3.37 -8.25 15.66
CA CYS A 206 -4.11 -9.50 15.63
C CYS A 206 -4.22 -10.19 17.02
N PHE A 207 -3.73 -9.55 18.07
CA PHE A 207 -3.65 -10.13 19.40
C PHE A 207 -4.00 -9.12 20.49
N PRO A 208 -4.58 -9.54 21.62
CA PRO A 208 -4.66 -8.70 22.80
C PRO A 208 -3.27 -8.23 23.23
N ASN A 209 -3.18 -6.99 23.72
CA ASN A 209 -1.90 -6.42 24.14
C ASN A 209 -1.21 -7.29 25.20
N GLY A 210 0.07 -7.57 24.97
CA GLY A 210 0.88 -8.44 25.82
C GLY A 210 0.82 -9.94 25.45
N CYS A 211 -0.03 -10.31 24.48
CA CYS A 211 -0.16 -11.69 23.99
C CYS A 211 0.60 -11.95 22.68
N GLU A 212 1.33 -10.97 22.14
CA GLU A 212 2.02 -11.07 20.86
C GLU A 212 3.11 -12.16 20.86
N GLY A 213 3.67 -12.46 22.02
CA GLY A 213 4.63 -13.56 22.20
C GLY A 213 4.05 -14.93 21.89
N GLU A 214 2.86 -15.23 22.41
CA GLU A 214 2.07 -16.41 22.03
C GLU A 214 1.58 -16.29 20.58
N GLY A 215 1.15 -15.09 20.21
CA GLY A 215 0.67 -14.73 18.88
C GLY A 215 1.61 -15.15 17.75
N ARG A 216 2.93 -14.99 17.92
CA ARG A 216 3.93 -15.42 16.93
C ARG A 216 3.81 -16.90 16.57
N ARG A 217 3.70 -17.76 17.57
CA ARG A 217 3.54 -19.21 17.38
C ARG A 217 2.19 -19.53 16.70
N VAL A 218 1.15 -18.87 17.13
CA VAL A 218 -0.21 -19.08 16.60
C VAL A 218 -0.28 -18.60 15.16
N MET A 219 0.25 -17.42 14.84
CA MET A 219 0.25 -16.88 13.48
C MET A 219 1.12 -17.72 12.53
N LEU A 220 2.27 -18.21 12.97
CA LEU A 220 3.10 -19.13 12.19
C LEU A 220 2.35 -20.43 11.84
N ASN A 221 1.57 -20.98 12.78
CA ASN A 221 0.72 -22.13 12.53
C ASN A 221 -0.44 -21.79 11.57
N PHE A 222 -0.99 -20.59 11.64
CA PHE A 222 -2.01 -20.13 10.69
C PHE A 222 -1.45 -20.06 9.26
N PHE A 223 -0.25 -19.52 9.06
CA PHE A 223 0.43 -19.51 7.75
C PHE A 223 0.66 -20.94 7.23
N LYS A 224 1.04 -21.87 8.11
CA LYS A 224 1.12 -23.30 7.77
C LYS A 224 -0.24 -23.85 7.31
N SER A 225 -1.33 -23.48 7.96
CA SER A 225 -2.66 -23.93 7.59
C SER A 225 -3.08 -23.40 6.21
N VAL A 226 -2.81 -22.12 5.92
CA VAL A 226 -3.02 -21.53 4.59
C VAL A 226 -2.17 -22.26 3.53
N LYS A 227 -0.90 -22.56 3.82
CA LYS A 227 -0.02 -23.31 2.93
C LYS A 227 -0.57 -24.71 2.64
N ASN A 228 -0.99 -25.43 3.64
CA ASN A 228 -1.58 -26.76 3.49
C ASN A 228 -2.85 -26.72 2.62
N LEU A 229 -3.72 -25.72 2.86
CA LEU A 229 -4.94 -25.50 2.07
C LEU A 229 -4.61 -25.21 0.60
N THR A 230 -3.68 -24.31 0.34
CA THR A 230 -3.27 -23.98 -1.03
C THR A 230 -2.62 -25.17 -1.74
N ASP A 231 -1.83 -25.96 -1.04
CA ASP A 231 -1.20 -27.19 -1.59
C ASP A 231 -2.23 -28.25 -1.92
N GLU A 232 -3.25 -28.44 -1.08
CA GLU A 232 -4.36 -29.35 -1.34
C GLU A 232 -5.15 -28.94 -2.58
N ILE A 233 -5.52 -27.66 -2.67
CA ILE A 233 -6.26 -27.13 -3.83
C ILE A 233 -5.38 -27.17 -5.08
N SER A 234 -4.09 -26.89 -4.97
CA SER A 234 -3.11 -26.98 -6.07
C SER A 234 -3.06 -28.39 -6.66
N ARG A 235 -3.03 -29.41 -5.82
CA ARG A 235 -3.05 -30.81 -6.24
C ARG A 235 -4.37 -31.18 -6.96
N ARG A 236 -5.52 -30.75 -6.40
CA ARG A 236 -6.84 -31.01 -7.01
C ARG A 236 -7.03 -30.32 -8.35
N LYS A 237 -6.56 -29.07 -8.46
CA LYS A 237 -6.73 -28.24 -9.66
C LYS A 237 -5.54 -28.33 -10.63
N HIS A 238 -4.52 -29.17 -10.35
CA HIS A 238 -3.31 -29.36 -11.16
C HIS A 238 -2.61 -28.04 -11.51
N ARG A 239 -2.56 -27.09 -10.55
CA ARG A 239 -1.88 -25.79 -10.70
C ARG A 239 -1.27 -25.33 -9.39
N SER A 240 -0.13 -24.66 -9.46
CA SER A 240 0.48 -24.04 -8.27
C SER A 240 -0.30 -22.79 -7.85
N ILE A 241 -0.57 -22.67 -6.54
CA ILE A 241 -1.12 -21.45 -5.94
C ILE A 241 -0.05 -20.84 -5.06
N LYS A 242 0.32 -19.59 -5.34
CA LYS A 242 1.32 -18.82 -4.61
C LYS A 242 0.72 -18.07 -3.43
N ILE A 243 1.55 -17.80 -2.42
CA ILE A 243 1.14 -17.10 -1.18
C ILE A 243 2.04 -15.89 -0.98
N ASN A 244 1.47 -14.69 -1.00
CA ASN A 244 2.15 -13.45 -0.62
C ASN A 244 1.69 -13.01 0.77
N LEU A 245 2.62 -12.49 1.56
CA LEU A 245 2.35 -11.86 2.85
C LEU A 245 2.65 -10.37 2.76
N ILE A 246 1.62 -9.55 2.94
CA ILE A 246 1.76 -8.10 3.10
C ILE A 246 1.75 -7.82 4.61
N CYS A 247 2.82 -7.24 5.13
CA CYS A 247 3.02 -7.02 6.56
C CYS A 247 3.64 -5.65 6.84
N GLN A 248 3.87 -5.34 8.11
CA GLN A 248 4.45 -4.08 8.55
C GLN A 248 5.79 -3.79 7.86
N ALA A 249 6.08 -2.52 7.60
CA ALA A 249 7.28 -2.09 6.88
C ALA A 249 8.59 -2.48 7.59
N ASP A 250 8.62 -2.34 8.92
CA ASP A 250 9.78 -2.67 9.73
C ASP A 250 9.69 -4.11 10.29
N PRO A 251 10.74 -4.96 10.12
CA PRO A 251 10.70 -6.36 10.59
C PRO A 251 10.69 -6.50 12.12
N VAL A 252 11.23 -5.55 12.85
CA VAL A 252 11.20 -5.57 14.32
C VAL A 252 9.78 -5.27 14.78
N THR A 253 9.15 -4.27 14.20
CA THR A 253 7.74 -3.94 14.46
C THR A 253 6.84 -5.13 14.10
N ALA A 254 7.03 -5.76 12.94
CA ALA A 254 6.27 -6.96 12.55
C ALA A 254 6.41 -8.07 13.62
N TYR A 255 7.63 -8.36 14.07
CA TYR A 255 7.88 -9.35 15.10
C TYR A 255 7.24 -8.98 16.45
N GLN A 256 7.29 -7.70 16.84
CA GLN A 256 6.67 -7.19 18.06
C GLN A 256 5.13 -7.24 17.99
N CYS A 257 4.55 -7.09 16.81
CA CYS A 257 3.11 -7.25 16.58
C CYS A 257 2.65 -8.72 16.50
N GLY A 258 3.54 -9.68 16.65
CA GLY A 258 3.20 -11.10 16.67
C GLY A 258 3.38 -11.84 15.34
N PHE A 259 4.19 -11.30 14.40
CA PHE A 259 4.46 -11.91 13.11
C PHE A 259 5.89 -12.45 13.03
N ASP A 260 6.06 -13.76 13.10
CA ASP A 260 7.35 -14.42 12.82
C ASP A 260 7.49 -14.67 11.30
N VAL A 261 7.74 -13.58 10.57
CA VAL A 261 7.87 -13.63 9.11
C VAL A 261 9.11 -14.39 8.67
N ALA A 262 10.21 -14.27 9.42
CA ALA A 262 11.44 -15.01 9.17
C ALA A 262 11.21 -16.51 9.28
N GLY A 263 10.53 -16.96 10.35
CA GLY A 263 10.15 -18.36 10.52
C GLY A 263 9.20 -18.87 9.44
N ALA A 264 8.26 -18.03 8.95
CA ALA A 264 7.38 -18.39 7.84
C ALA A 264 8.17 -18.55 6.53
N ALA A 265 9.15 -17.70 6.28
CA ALA A 265 10.03 -17.76 5.12
C ALA A 265 10.94 -19.00 5.15
N GLU A 266 11.58 -19.27 6.28
CA GLU A 266 12.42 -20.46 6.50
C GLU A 266 11.65 -21.76 6.23
N LYS A 267 10.41 -21.83 6.69
CA LYS A 267 9.53 -22.99 6.54
C LYS A 267 8.81 -23.03 5.19
N GLN A 268 9.06 -22.06 4.31
CA GLN A 268 8.44 -21.94 2.99
C GLN A 268 6.89 -21.94 3.04
N TYR A 269 6.31 -21.31 4.07
CA TYR A 269 4.86 -21.14 4.17
C TYR A 269 4.35 -20.00 3.30
N ILE A 270 5.25 -19.15 2.79
CA ILE A 270 4.99 -18.00 1.94
C ILE A 270 5.96 -17.97 0.76
N ASP A 271 5.56 -17.38 -0.36
CA ASP A 271 6.39 -17.23 -1.57
C ASP A 271 6.97 -15.82 -1.72
N ALA A 272 6.32 -14.82 -1.12
CA ALA A 272 6.83 -13.45 -1.08
C ALA A 272 6.49 -12.74 0.23
N VAL A 273 7.35 -11.80 0.62
CA VAL A 273 7.12 -10.83 1.68
C VAL A 273 7.07 -9.44 1.05
N ILE A 274 6.04 -8.68 1.41
CA ILE A 274 5.76 -7.36 0.87
C ILE A 274 5.59 -6.39 2.05
N PRO A 275 6.69 -5.82 2.57
CA PRO A 275 6.63 -4.80 3.60
C PRO A 275 5.82 -3.59 3.16
N ALA A 276 4.93 -3.13 4.02
CA ALA A 276 3.99 -2.05 3.74
C ALA A 276 3.98 -1.02 4.86
N PRO A 277 4.14 0.29 4.55
CA PRO A 277 3.76 1.33 5.47
C PRO A 277 2.24 1.36 5.58
N ARG A 278 1.72 2.02 6.60
CA ARG A 278 0.28 2.21 6.67
C ARG A 278 -0.20 3.04 5.48
N TRP A 279 -1.40 2.75 5.02
CA TRP A 279 -2.01 3.24 3.78
C TRP A 279 -2.04 4.77 3.57
N ALA A 280 -1.68 5.57 4.56
CA ALA A 280 -1.72 7.02 4.49
C ALA A 280 -0.39 7.68 4.07
N THR A 281 0.75 6.96 4.02
CA THR A 281 2.03 7.57 3.68
C THR A 281 2.90 6.67 2.81
N ILE A 282 3.69 7.29 1.93
CA ILE A 282 4.85 6.59 1.33
C ILE A 282 5.97 6.50 2.37
N ASN A 283 6.74 5.43 2.34
CA ASN A 283 7.90 5.26 3.21
C ASN A 283 9.09 4.75 2.39
N LEU A 284 10.08 5.61 2.14
CA LEU A 284 11.28 5.27 1.39
C LEU A 284 12.32 4.53 2.26
N ASP A 285 12.17 4.61 3.58
CA ASP A 285 13.14 4.09 4.54
C ASP A 285 12.84 2.64 4.98
N ILE A 286 11.90 1.94 4.31
CA ILE A 286 11.68 0.51 4.57
C ILE A 286 13.03 -0.22 4.58
N PRO A 287 13.39 -0.97 5.66
CA PRO A 287 14.69 -1.61 5.79
C PRO A 287 14.79 -2.91 4.98
N LEU A 288 14.74 -2.79 3.64
CA LEU A 288 14.65 -3.91 2.71
C LEU A 288 15.88 -4.83 2.74
N GLU A 289 17.07 -4.28 3.02
CA GLU A 289 18.28 -5.07 3.18
C GLU A 289 18.22 -5.97 4.43
N LEU A 290 17.58 -5.49 5.52
CA LEU A 290 17.34 -6.29 6.71
C LEU A 290 16.29 -7.37 6.42
N TRP A 291 15.19 -7.01 5.76
CA TRP A 291 14.20 -7.98 5.29
C TRP A 291 14.85 -9.08 4.46
N ARG A 292 15.70 -8.72 3.48
CA ARG A 292 16.40 -9.70 2.63
C ARG A 292 17.28 -10.65 3.44
N ARG A 293 17.97 -10.17 4.46
CA ARG A 293 18.78 -11.02 5.34
C ARG A 293 17.92 -11.99 6.15
N LEU A 294 16.76 -11.57 6.60
CA LEU A 294 15.85 -12.39 7.41
C LEU A 294 15.11 -13.45 6.59
N ILE A 295 14.66 -13.14 5.38
CA ILE A 295 13.85 -14.06 4.57
C ILE A 295 14.68 -14.90 3.58
N GLY A 296 15.95 -14.56 3.38
CA GLY A 296 16.82 -15.24 2.40
C GLY A 296 16.49 -14.91 0.95
N LYS A 297 17.10 -15.66 0.01
CA LYS A 297 16.95 -15.43 -1.45
C LYS A 297 15.84 -16.26 -2.09
N SER A 298 15.33 -17.29 -1.43
CA SER A 298 14.29 -18.18 -1.94
C SER A 298 12.90 -17.55 -1.91
N ILE A 299 12.68 -16.59 -1.02
CA ILE A 299 11.45 -15.83 -0.88
C ILE A 299 11.59 -14.50 -1.61
N LYS A 300 10.61 -14.13 -2.43
CA LYS A 300 10.62 -12.82 -3.09
C LYS A 300 10.39 -11.71 -2.09
N LEU A 301 11.10 -10.60 -2.29
CA LEU A 301 10.96 -9.38 -1.52
C LEU A 301 10.32 -8.29 -2.39
N GLY A 302 9.17 -7.77 -1.95
CA GLY A 302 8.57 -6.59 -2.53
C GLY A 302 8.69 -5.39 -1.60
N ALA A 303 8.09 -4.28 -2.01
CA ALA A 303 7.80 -3.16 -1.14
C ALA A 303 6.57 -2.42 -1.66
N VAL A 304 5.68 -2.03 -0.76
CA VAL A 304 4.46 -1.33 -1.12
C VAL A 304 4.77 0.13 -1.46
N GLN A 305 4.38 0.54 -2.66
CA GLN A 305 4.27 1.94 -3.03
C GLN A 305 2.89 2.46 -2.64
N GLN A 306 2.89 3.47 -1.79
CA GLN A 306 1.69 4.19 -1.39
C GLN A 306 1.47 5.41 -2.28
N ARG A 307 0.23 5.89 -2.27
CA ARG A 307 -0.20 7.02 -3.08
C ARG A 307 -0.11 8.36 -2.34
N LEU A 308 -0.26 8.35 -1.03
CA LEU A 308 -0.31 9.58 -0.23
C LEU A 308 1.07 9.89 0.36
N VAL A 309 1.31 11.18 0.57
CA VAL A 309 2.51 11.72 1.21
C VAL A 309 2.08 12.50 2.43
N SER A 310 2.55 12.08 3.58
CA SER A 310 2.37 12.79 4.85
C SER A 310 3.74 12.92 5.52
N GLY A 311 4.16 14.14 5.81
CA GLY A 311 5.49 14.40 6.42
C GLY A 311 5.56 13.95 7.87
N TYR A 312 4.44 14.08 8.61
CA TYR A 312 4.31 13.71 10.03
C TYR A 312 2.85 13.49 10.40
N CYS A 313 2.62 12.85 11.53
CA CYS A 313 1.28 12.59 12.05
C CYS A 313 0.50 13.89 12.25
N GLY A 314 -0.64 14.03 11.55
CA GLY A 314 -1.48 15.24 11.56
C GLY A 314 -1.11 16.29 10.52
N SER A 315 -0.05 16.07 9.70
CA SER A 315 0.17 16.91 8.53
C SER A 315 -0.90 16.66 7.46
N LYS A 316 -1.04 17.63 6.54
CA LYS A 316 -1.95 17.48 5.42
C LYS A 316 -1.39 16.44 4.44
N ASP A 317 -2.23 15.47 4.07
CA ASP A 317 -1.90 14.51 3.03
C ASP A 317 -1.91 15.15 1.65
N VAL A 318 -0.93 14.75 0.84
CA VAL A 318 -0.79 15.16 -0.56
C VAL A 318 -0.74 13.91 -1.44
N ASP A 319 -1.37 13.94 -2.60
CA ASP A 319 -1.25 12.85 -3.58
C ASP A 319 0.18 12.79 -4.15
N ALA A 320 0.76 11.60 -4.20
CA ALA A 320 2.03 11.38 -4.88
C ALA A 320 1.88 11.56 -6.38
N ASP A 321 2.79 12.31 -6.97
CA ASP A 321 2.90 12.50 -8.40
C ASP A 321 3.76 11.40 -9.07
N LEU A 322 3.99 11.55 -10.37
CA LEU A 322 4.79 10.62 -11.17
C LEU A 322 6.23 10.54 -10.67
N GLU A 323 6.84 11.68 -10.37
CA GLU A 323 8.22 11.77 -9.88
C GLU A 323 8.39 11.11 -8.51
N MET A 324 7.38 11.21 -7.64
CA MET A 324 7.35 10.51 -6.36
C MET A 324 7.17 9.00 -6.53
N ALA A 325 6.36 8.55 -7.50
CA ALA A 325 6.27 7.13 -7.82
C ALA A 325 7.62 6.57 -8.30
N TYR A 326 8.34 7.30 -9.13
CA TYR A 326 9.69 6.94 -9.57
C TYR A 326 10.71 7.00 -8.43
N GLY A 327 10.60 7.97 -7.52
CA GLY A 327 11.41 8.06 -6.31
C GLY A 327 11.25 6.83 -5.41
N GLN A 328 10.02 6.39 -5.16
CA GLN A 328 9.74 5.16 -4.41
C GLN A 328 10.34 3.94 -5.10
N ALA A 329 10.10 3.76 -6.40
CA ALA A 329 10.63 2.64 -7.14
C ALA A 329 12.16 2.61 -7.14
N ALA A 330 12.82 3.75 -7.36
CA ALA A 330 14.27 3.87 -7.32
C ALA A 330 14.85 3.52 -5.93
N ALA A 331 14.23 4.01 -4.86
CA ALA A 331 14.61 3.68 -3.49
C ALA A 331 14.51 2.17 -3.23
N PHE A 332 13.42 1.52 -3.62
CA PHE A 332 13.22 0.09 -3.38
C PHE A 332 14.12 -0.79 -4.24
N VAL A 333 14.25 -0.47 -5.52
CA VAL A 333 15.16 -1.18 -6.44
C VAL A 333 16.61 -1.10 -5.96
N SER A 334 17.06 0.07 -5.51
CA SER A 334 18.43 0.24 -5.00
C SER A 334 18.71 -0.58 -3.73
N LYS A 335 17.68 -0.92 -2.96
CA LYS A 335 17.74 -1.79 -1.78
C LYS A 335 17.49 -3.27 -2.10
N GLY A 336 17.38 -3.66 -3.38
CA GLY A 336 17.35 -5.06 -3.83
C GLY A 336 16.00 -5.76 -3.73
N THR A 337 14.89 -5.07 -4.02
CA THR A 337 13.58 -5.72 -4.20
C THR A 337 13.54 -6.57 -5.46
N ASP A 338 12.73 -7.63 -5.44
CA ASP A 338 12.44 -8.50 -6.59
C ASP A 338 11.19 -8.06 -7.37
N LEU A 339 10.35 -7.26 -6.73
CA LEU A 339 9.09 -6.77 -7.29
C LEU A 339 8.70 -5.39 -6.74
N ILE A 340 7.92 -4.67 -7.53
CA ILE A 340 7.26 -3.42 -7.14
C ILE A 340 5.79 -3.73 -6.88
N TYR A 341 5.24 -3.18 -5.81
CA TYR A 341 3.85 -3.39 -5.42
C TYR A 341 3.09 -2.07 -5.34
N LEU A 342 2.22 -1.82 -6.30
CA LEU A 342 1.36 -0.64 -6.36
C LEU A 342 0.09 -0.91 -5.54
N TYR A 343 -0.01 -0.30 -4.36
CA TYR A 343 -1.11 -0.55 -3.42
C TYR A 343 -2.19 0.52 -3.56
N ASN A 344 -3.43 0.09 -3.80
CA ASN A 344 -4.60 0.97 -3.91
C ASN A 344 -4.35 2.20 -4.82
N LEU A 345 -3.53 2.05 -5.85
CA LEU A 345 -3.29 3.08 -6.85
C LEU A 345 -4.52 3.11 -7.77
N PHE A 346 -5.53 3.88 -7.36
CA PHE A 346 -6.80 3.93 -8.06
C PHE A 346 -6.66 4.56 -9.43
N ASP A 347 -7.26 3.88 -10.38
CA ASP A 347 -7.44 4.30 -11.74
C ASP A 347 -8.63 5.26 -11.84
N ARG A 348 -8.39 6.41 -12.43
CA ARG A 348 -9.42 7.40 -12.74
C ARG A 348 -9.52 7.54 -14.24
N MET A 349 -10.37 6.71 -14.82
CA MET A 349 -10.45 6.52 -16.27
C MET A 349 -11.13 7.64 -17.02
N THR A 350 -12.12 8.29 -16.43
CA THR A 350 -12.95 9.29 -17.11
C THR A 350 -13.09 10.55 -16.25
N GLU A 351 -13.40 11.70 -16.88
CA GLU A 351 -13.74 12.93 -16.15
C GLU A 351 -14.92 12.72 -15.21
N ALA A 352 -15.88 11.86 -15.56
CA ALA A 352 -17.01 11.51 -14.71
C ALA A 352 -16.58 10.72 -13.48
N GLU A 353 -15.52 9.91 -13.59
CA GLU A 353 -14.90 9.17 -12.47
C GLU A 353 -14.00 10.06 -11.61
N LEU A 354 -13.57 11.22 -12.13
CA LEU A 354 -12.79 12.23 -11.41
C LEU A 354 -13.60 13.08 -10.44
N SER A 355 -14.94 13.09 -10.57
CA SER A 355 -15.81 13.91 -9.72
C SER A 355 -16.01 13.35 -8.32
N THR A 356 -15.55 12.13 -8.04
CA THR A 356 -15.65 11.55 -6.70
C THR A 356 -14.75 12.30 -5.72
N ARG A 357 -15.34 12.79 -4.63
CA ARG A 357 -14.72 13.67 -3.62
C ARG A 357 -13.42 13.17 -3.00
N TYR A 358 -13.14 11.89 -3.08
CA TYR A 358 -11.98 11.28 -2.43
C TYR A 358 -10.68 11.39 -3.22
N TYR A 359 -10.73 11.70 -4.52
CA TYR A 359 -9.58 11.53 -5.40
C TYR A 359 -9.41 12.65 -6.45
N ALA A 360 -9.86 13.84 -6.14
CA ALA A 360 -10.00 14.95 -7.10
C ALA A 360 -8.68 15.43 -7.76
N ASN A 361 -7.50 15.06 -7.28
CA ASN A 361 -6.26 15.74 -7.65
C ASN A 361 -5.22 14.93 -8.44
N SER A 362 -5.41 13.62 -8.71
CA SER A 362 -4.45 12.87 -9.53
C SER A 362 -4.82 12.90 -11.01
N ALA A 363 -3.91 13.37 -11.87
CA ALA A 363 -4.15 13.44 -13.30
C ALA A 363 -4.18 12.02 -13.93
N PRO A 364 -5.22 11.64 -14.69
CA PRO A 364 -5.31 10.32 -15.35
C PRO A 364 -4.12 10.00 -16.24
N ALA A 365 -3.51 11.04 -16.83
CA ALA A 365 -2.33 10.90 -17.68
C ALA A 365 -1.10 10.40 -16.90
N GLN A 366 -0.92 10.82 -15.66
CA GLN A 366 0.21 10.40 -14.81
C GLN A 366 0.08 8.92 -14.42
N TRP A 367 -1.10 8.51 -14.01
CA TRP A 367 -1.36 7.12 -13.67
C TRP A 367 -1.05 6.16 -14.84
N LYS A 368 -1.53 6.49 -16.05
CA LYS A 368 -1.25 5.68 -17.25
C LYS A 368 0.24 5.59 -17.55
N LYS A 369 1.00 6.64 -17.28
CA LYS A 369 2.44 6.66 -17.46
C LYS A 369 3.12 5.78 -16.40
N ILE A 370 2.72 5.88 -15.12
CA ILE A 370 3.25 5.04 -14.04
C ILE A 370 3.13 3.56 -14.40
N VAL A 371 1.91 3.06 -14.69
CA VAL A 371 1.70 1.63 -14.96
C VAL A 371 2.35 1.12 -16.24
N LYS A 372 2.78 2.01 -17.14
CA LYS A 372 3.51 1.65 -18.38
C LYS A 372 5.02 1.65 -18.24
N THR A 373 5.56 2.25 -17.18
CA THR A 373 6.99 2.54 -17.11
C THR A 373 7.64 2.11 -15.81
N ILE A 374 6.85 1.84 -14.76
CA ILE A 374 7.39 1.58 -13.42
C ILE A 374 8.23 0.31 -13.32
N GLY A 375 8.01 -0.64 -14.22
CA GLY A 375 8.80 -1.88 -14.32
C GLY A 375 10.15 -1.73 -15.02
N HIS A 376 10.46 -0.55 -15.58
CA HIS A 376 11.71 -0.27 -16.29
C HIS A 376 12.80 0.16 -15.31
N THR A 377 13.26 -0.72 -14.46
CA THR A 377 14.11 -0.39 -13.30
C THR A 377 15.47 0.22 -13.64
N GLU A 378 16.02 -0.06 -14.81
CA GLU A 378 17.28 0.57 -15.25
C GLU A 378 17.07 2.02 -15.70
N GLU A 379 15.89 2.34 -16.22
CA GLU A 379 15.55 3.68 -16.68
C GLU A 379 15.09 4.60 -15.55
N ILE A 380 14.49 4.03 -14.49
CA ILE A 380 13.98 4.79 -13.34
C ILE A 380 15.03 5.74 -12.76
N PHE A 381 16.29 5.31 -12.71
CA PHE A 381 17.39 6.15 -12.20
C PHE A 381 17.73 7.34 -13.09
N LYS A 382 17.28 7.33 -14.35
CA LYS A 382 17.54 8.41 -15.33
C LYS A 382 16.40 9.43 -15.40
N TRP A 383 15.25 9.16 -14.79
CA TRP A 383 14.09 10.05 -14.84
C TRP A 383 14.04 11.02 -13.67
N ASP A 384 13.21 12.04 -13.80
CA ASP A 384 12.88 12.95 -12.70
C ASP A 384 12.30 12.17 -11.53
N ARG A 385 12.82 12.42 -10.32
CA ARG A 385 12.42 11.71 -9.09
C ARG A 385 12.26 12.68 -7.93
N ARG A 386 11.24 12.45 -7.14
CA ARG A 386 11.01 13.15 -5.87
C ARG A 386 11.00 12.15 -4.71
N CYS A 387 11.78 12.43 -3.70
CA CYS A 387 12.00 11.56 -2.55
C CYS A 387 11.69 12.35 -1.27
N PRO A 388 10.43 12.36 -0.80
CA PRO A 388 10.05 13.07 0.42
C PRO A 388 10.45 12.29 1.67
N LEU A 389 10.78 13.02 2.73
CA LEU A 389 10.88 12.47 4.07
C LEU A 389 9.48 12.34 4.66
N THR A 390 9.15 11.14 5.05
CA THR A 390 7.85 10.79 5.63
C THR A 390 8.04 10.01 6.94
N TYR A 391 6.96 9.44 7.45
CA TYR A 391 6.97 8.59 8.63
C TYR A 391 6.16 7.32 8.38
N ASP A 392 6.28 6.35 9.27
CA ASP A 392 5.39 5.20 9.34
C ASP A 392 4.60 5.27 10.64
N ASP A 393 3.28 5.11 10.59
CA ASP A 393 2.43 5.11 11.77
C ASP A 393 2.14 3.69 12.31
N PHE A 394 2.77 2.65 11.74
CA PHE A 394 2.80 1.35 12.35
C PHE A 394 3.83 1.30 13.49
N THR A 395 3.32 1.04 14.67
CA THR A 395 4.12 0.85 15.87
C THR A 395 3.66 -0.42 16.57
N LYS A 396 4.43 -0.89 17.53
CA LYS A 396 3.93 -1.87 18.48
C LYS A 396 2.68 -1.30 19.17
N PRO A 397 1.67 -2.13 19.49
CA PRO A 397 0.45 -1.66 20.12
C PRO A 397 0.71 -0.74 21.32
N TYR A 398 0.02 0.39 21.37
CA TYR A 398 0.12 1.41 22.43
C TYR A 398 1.44 2.16 22.54
N GLU A 399 2.40 1.95 21.64
CA GLU A 399 3.57 2.81 21.54
C GLU A 399 3.25 4.06 20.70
N PRO A 400 3.87 5.21 21.05
CA PRO A 400 3.64 6.43 20.28
C PRO A 400 4.23 6.31 18.87
N VAL A 401 3.56 6.92 17.91
CA VAL A 401 4.09 7.06 16.55
C VAL A 401 5.31 7.97 16.59
N PHE A 402 6.40 7.51 16.00
CA PHE A 402 7.61 8.30 15.85
C PHE A 402 7.66 8.96 14.46
N SER A 403 7.91 10.26 14.45
CA SER A 403 8.15 11.02 13.21
C SER A 403 9.41 11.86 13.35
N LYS A 404 10.24 11.89 12.30
CA LYS A 404 11.40 12.79 12.21
C LYS A 404 10.99 14.25 12.02
N LEU A 405 9.77 14.49 11.52
CA LEU A 405 9.16 15.78 11.33
C LEU A 405 7.89 15.90 12.21
N PRO A 406 7.51 17.11 12.65
CA PRO A 406 8.26 18.36 12.50
C PRO A 406 9.54 18.34 13.33
N CYS A 407 10.64 18.86 12.77
CA CYS A 407 11.93 18.90 13.44
C CYS A 407 12.25 20.31 13.93
N GLY A 408 12.24 20.52 15.24
CA GLY A 408 12.67 21.78 15.87
C GLY A 408 14.19 21.85 15.98
N ILE A 409 14.81 22.89 15.46
CA ILE A 409 16.26 23.15 15.55
C ILE A 409 16.46 24.41 16.37
N LYS A 410 17.31 24.32 17.39
CA LYS A 410 17.72 25.47 18.20
C LYS A 410 18.96 26.12 17.63
N ALA A 411 19.12 27.44 17.87
CA ALA A 411 20.32 28.18 17.45
C ALA A 411 21.58 27.49 17.97
N GLY A 412 22.52 27.24 17.06
CA GLY A 412 23.79 26.55 17.37
C GLY A 412 23.68 25.03 17.44
N GLN A 413 22.49 24.43 17.23
CA GLN A 413 22.31 22.99 17.14
C GLN A 413 22.33 22.49 15.70
N CYS A 414 22.62 21.17 15.54
CA CYS A 414 22.57 20.45 14.29
C CYS A 414 21.44 19.39 14.36
N ALA A 415 20.68 19.26 13.28
CA ALA A 415 19.80 18.11 13.05
C ALA A 415 20.30 17.33 11.85
N ALA A 416 20.22 16.00 11.92
CA ALA A 416 20.56 15.11 10.82
C ALA A 416 19.31 14.38 10.35
N LEU A 417 19.05 14.44 9.03
CA LEU A 417 17.95 13.76 8.36
C LEU A 417 18.52 12.85 7.26
N THR A 418 17.93 11.68 7.10
CA THR A 418 18.32 10.73 6.06
C THR A 418 17.13 10.44 5.16
N ILE A 419 17.35 10.51 3.85
CA ILE A 419 16.34 10.21 2.84
C ILE A 419 16.93 9.21 1.84
N THR A 420 16.25 8.10 1.64
CA THR A 420 16.60 7.14 0.58
C THR A 420 16.14 7.63 -0.77
N THR A 421 17.06 7.69 -1.74
CA THR A 421 16.78 8.20 -3.09
C THR A 421 17.10 7.20 -4.20
N GLY A 422 17.91 6.17 -3.88
CA GLY A 422 18.74 5.52 -4.88
C GLY A 422 19.89 6.42 -5.33
N PRO A 423 20.83 5.93 -6.15
CA PRO A 423 22.01 6.69 -6.59
C PRO A 423 21.61 7.92 -7.42
N ILE A 424 22.30 9.02 -7.20
CA ILE A 424 22.25 10.23 -8.05
C ILE A 424 23.39 10.11 -9.06
N LEU A 425 23.04 9.92 -10.33
CA LEU A 425 24.01 9.64 -11.39
C LEU A 425 24.79 10.89 -11.82
N SER A 426 25.98 10.67 -12.37
CA SER A 426 26.74 11.75 -12.99
C SER A 426 25.93 12.39 -14.13
N GLY A 427 25.89 13.71 -14.15
CA GLY A 427 25.10 14.49 -15.11
C GLY A 427 23.67 14.83 -14.64
N GLN A 428 23.20 14.23 -13.56
CA GLN A 428 21.94 14.64 -12.94
C GLN A 428 22.14 15.88 -12.06
N GLU A 429 21.13 16.72 -12.02
CA GLU A 429 21.03 17.81 -11.04
C GLU A 429 20.16 17.35 -9.88
N ALA A 430 20.58 17.63 -8.65
CA ALA A 430 19.81 17.26 -7.47
C ALA A 430 19.66 18.45 -6.51
N TYR A 431 18.49 18.52 -5.87
CA TYR A 431 18.09 19.62 -5.03
C TYR A 431 17.41 19.12 -3.76
N ILE A 432 17.71 19.75 -2.63
CA ILE A 432 17.00 19.57 -1.37
C ILE A 432 16.01 20.72 -1.24
N ASN A 433 14.74 20.41 -1.03
CA ASN A 433 13.70 21.36 -0.67
C ASN A 433 13.35 21.21 0.80
N ILE A 434 13.42 22.31 1.56
CA ILE A 434 13.05 22.36 2.97
C ILE A 434 11.90 23.35 3.12
N GLU A 435 10.85 22.96 3.82
CA GLU A 435 9.77 23.85 4.21
C GLU A 435 9.79 24.07 5.73
N THR A 436 9.68 25.32 6.13
CA THR A 436 9.70 25.70 7.55
C THR A 436 8.34 26.23 8.01
N ALA A 437 8.03 26.05 9.29
CA ALA A 437 6.76 26.48 9.90
C ALA A 437 6.52 28.00 9.78
N LYS A 438 7.62 28.77 9.76
CA LYS A 438 7.60 30.24 9.62
C LYS A 438 8.71 30.67 8.65
N PRO A 439 8.55 31.81 7.94
CA PRO A 439 9.62 32.34 7.12
C PRO A 439 10.89 32.60 7.95
N ILE A 440 12.04 32.25 7.40
CA ILE A 440 13.35 32.52 7.98
C ILE A 440 14.27 33.22 6.96
N ASN A 441 15.32 33.91 7.40
CA ASN A 441 16.35 34.34 6.47
C ASN A 441 17.22 33.13 6.10
N ALA A 442 17.28 32.80 4.79
CA ALA A 442 18.07 31.69 4.25
C ALA A 442 19.56 31.72 4.63
N GLU A 443 20.13 32.88 4.91
CA GLU A 443 21.52 33.04 5.35
C GLU A 443 21.83 32.38 6.71
N PHE A 444 20.79 32.09 7.50
CA PHE A 444 20.94 31.41 8.77
C PHE A 444 20.83 29.88 8.67
N LEU A 445 20.51 29.38 7.48
CA LEU A 445 20.33 27.97 7.21
C LEU A 445 21.55 27.41 6.43
N HIS A 446 22.33 26.58 7.09
CA HIS A 446 23.46 25.91 6.47
C HIS A 446 23.19 24.41 6.37
N LEU A 447 23.18 23.90 5.14
CA LEU A 447 23.00 22.47 4.86
C LEU A 447 24.33 21.85 4.44
N TYR A 448 24.64 20.73 5.05
CA TYR A 448 25.73 19.86 4.63
C TYR A 448 25.18 18.52 4.18
N VAL A 449 25.68 18.04 3.06
CA VAL A 449 25.35 16.71 2.54
C VAL A 449 26.64 15.94 2.40
N HIS A 450 26.76 14.83 3.12
CA HIS A 450 28.00 14.05 3.17
C HIS A 450 29.23 14.93 3.43
N ASN A 451 29.16 15.84 4.43
CA ASN A 451 30.17 16.83 4.80
C ASN A 451 30.49 17.90 3.74
N LYS A 452 29.70 18.06 2.68
CA LYS A 452 29.83 19.14 1.70
C LYS A 452 28.71 20.15 1.87
N LEU A 453 29.07 21.43 1.87
CA LEU A 453 28.09 22.51 1.94
C LEU A 453 27.22 22.53 0.68
N ALA A 454 25.92 22.42 0.85
CA ALA A 454 24.95 22.56 -0.23
C ALA A 454 24.79 24.03 -0.64
N VAL A 455 24.59 24.29 -1.92
CA VAL A 455 24.53 25.64 -2.47
C VAL A 455 23.09 26.16 -2.47
N PRO A 456 22.77 27.27 -1.80
CA PRO A 456 21.43 27.86 -1.85
C PRO A 456 21.05 28.26 -3.28
N CYS A 457 19.84 27.93 -3.69
CA CYS A 457 19.28 28.30 -4.98
C CYS A 457 18.20 29.36 -4.84
N LYS A 458 18.23 30.38 -5.72
CA LYS A 458 17.18 31.42 -5.75
C LYS A 458 15.88 30.93 -6.40
N LYS A 459 15.93 29.83 -7.16
CA LYS A 459 14.78 29.26 -7.87
C LYS A 459 14.12 28.26 -6.94
N SER A 460 12.91 28.59 -6.44
CA SER A 460 12.04 27.56 -5.87
C SER A 460 11.65 26.60 -7.00
N LEU A 461 11.68 25.30 -6.73
CA LEU A 461 11.02 24.35 -7.60
C LEU A 461 9.53 24.64 -7.51
N GLU A 462 8.95 25.15 -8.57
CA GLU A 462 7.52 25.33 -8.68
C GLU A 462 6.90 23.93 -8.74
N ASP A 463 6.22 23.56 -7.67
CA ASP A 463 5.36 22.39 -7.65
C ASP A 463 3.93 22.87 -7.91
N PRO A 464 3.33 22.54 -9.06
CA PRO A 464 1.97 22.96 -9.36
C PRO A 464 0.92 22.37 -8.41
N HIS A 465 1.27 21.32 -7.64
CA HIS A 465 0.36 20.59 -6.78
C HIS A 465 0.55 20.89 -5.28
N ILE A 466 1.67 21.49 -4.87
CA ILE A 466 1.97 21.79 -3.48
C ILE A 466 2.24 23.29 -3.33
N VAL A 467 1.32 24.00 -2.72
CA VAL A 467 1.54 25.40 -2.33
C VAL A 467 2.50 25.41 -1.13
N ARG A 468 3.79 25.61 -1.42
CA ARG A 468 4.85 25.71 -0.41
C ARG A 468 5.00 27.15 0.03
N ARG A 469 4.70 27.41 1.31
CA ARG A 469 4.67 28.79 1.84
C ARG A 469 6.04 29.32 2.22
N ASN A 470 6.94 28.49 2.72
CA ASN A 470 8.25 28.90 3.26
C ASN A 470 9.31 27.89 2.84
N ALA A 471 9.48 27.71 1.52
CA ALA A 471 10.38 26.72 0.96
C ALA A 471 11.76 27.31 0.64
N TYR A 472 12.80 26.55 0.94
CA TYR A 472 14.21 26.85 0.67
C TYR A 472 14.80 25.71 -0.11
N THR A 473 15.47 26.03 -1.23
CA THR A 473 16.04 25.05 -2.14
C THR A 473 17.55 25.14 -2.14
N PHE A 474 18.22 23.99 -2.08
CA PHE A 474 19.66 23.85 -2.10
C PHE A 474 20.07 22.85 -3.16
N ARG A 475 21.07 23.21 -3.98
CA ARG A 475 21.67 22.28 -4.94
C ARG A 475 22.70 21.41 -4.23
N ILE A 476 22.73 20.13 -4.58
CA ILE A 476 23.69 19.15 -4.07
C ILE A 476 24.43 18.46 -5.21
N ASP A 477 25.59 17.90 -4.89
CA ASP A 477 26.42 17.15 -5.83
C ASP A 477 25.87 15.73 -6.08
N THR A 478 26.46 15.05 -7.06
CA THR A 478 26.24 13.63 -7.34
C THR A 478 26.58 12.76 -6.11
N ILE A 479 25.72 11.80 -5.80
CA ILE A 479 25.86 10.88 -4.67
C ILE A 479 25.68 9.45 -5.17
N ALA A 480 26.68 8.61 -4.93
CA ALA A 480 26.66 7.21 -5.33
C ALA A 480 25.88 6.29 -4.36
N GLU A 481 25.75 6.74 -3.13
CA GLU A 481 25.04 6.03 -2.07
C GLU A 481 23.52 6.02 -2.32
N THR A 482 22.83 5.04 -1.77
CA THR A 482 21.37 4.90 -1.90
C THR A 482 20.60 5.86 -1.00
N ALA A 483 21.26 6.43 0.00
CA ALA A 483 20.66 7.35 0.97
C ALA A 483 21.47 8.64 1.07
N VAL A 484 20.78 9.76 1.16
CA VAL A 484 21.35 11.10 1.34
C VAL A 484 21.21 11.50 2.80
N VAL A 485 22.34 11.77 3.46
CA VAL A 485 22.38 12.33 4.81
C VAL A 485 22.50 13.83 4.72
N ILE A 486 21.55 14.54 5.30
CA ILE A 486 21.45 16.00 5.34
C ILE A 486 21.69 16.44 6.79
N GLU A 487 22.74 17.21 7.02
CA GLU A 487 22.99 17.87 8.29
C GLU A 487 22.57 19.34 8.16
N ILE A 488 21.76 19.79 9.11
CA ILE A 488 21.15 21.11 9.07
C ILE A 488 21.59 21.88 10.30
N LEU A 489 22.37 22.93 10.10
CA LEU A 489 22.83 23.84 11.14
C LEU A 489 22.11 25.17 11.03
N SER A 490 21.77 25.75 12.16
CA SER A 490 21.11 27.05 12.19
C SER A 490 21.70 28.01 13.20
N LYS A 491 21.68 29.30 12.86
CA LYS A 491 22.00 30.40 13.76
C LYS A 491 20.78 30.92 14.53
N ILE A 492 19.58 30.43 14.21
CA ILE A 492 18.32 30.85 14.82
C ILE A 492 17.46 29.62 15.16
N ASP A 493 16.48 29.77 16.03
CA ASP A 493 15.47 28.76 16.30
C ASP A 493 14.47 28.69 15.15
N PHE A 494 14.18 27.50 14.64
CA PHE A 494 13.12 27.27 13.66
C PHE A 494 12.62 25.81 13.67
N THR A 495 11.54 25.54 12.95
CA THR A 495 10.97 24.20 12.82
C THR A 495 10.84 23.85 11.35
N ILE A 496 11.31 22.66 10.98
CA ILE A 496 11.16 22.06 9.65
C ILE A 496 9.88 21.22 9.65
N GLU A 497 9.01 21.45 8.68
CA GLU A 497 7.74 20.70 8.52
C GLU A 497 7.75 19.75 7.32
N TYR A 498 8.62 20.00 6.33
CA TYR A 498 8.74 19.14 5.17
C TYR A 498 10.17 19.17 4.59
N VAL A 499 10.63 18.02 4.12
CA VAL A 499 11.90 17.89 3.40
C VAL A 499 11.73 16.89 2.26
N GLU A 500 12.25 17.20 1.10
CA GLU A 500 12.37 16.25 0.00
C GLU A 500 13.66 16.45 -0.77
N ILE A 501 14.05 15.42 -1.51
CA ILE A 501 15.11 15.51 -2.53
C ILE A 501 14.45 15.35 -3.90
N TYR A 502 14.67 16.35 -4.75
CA TYR A 502 14.31 16.31 -6.16
C TYR A 502 15.55 16.03 -6.99
N ILE A 503 15.47 15.04 -7.86
CA ILE A 503 16.55 14.65 -8.77
C ILE A 503 16.00 14.81 -10.18
N LYS A 504 16.62 15.72 -10.94
CA LYS A 504 16.29 15.96 -12.34
C LYS A 504 16.91 14.88 -13.21
N GLY A 505 16.14 14.34 -14.12
CA GLY A 505 16.56 13.31 -15.06
C GLY A 505 17.69 13.73 -16.00
N LEU A 506 18.24 12.75 -16.73
CA LEU A 506 19.25 12.95 -17.76
C LEU A 506 18.62 13.36 -19.10
#